data_c1e66d576a2122dd1d7372b12f341733
#
_entry.id   c1e66d576a2122dd1d7372b12f341733
#
_cell.length_a   1.000
_cell.length_b   1.000
_cell.length_c   1.000
_cell.angle_alpha   90.00
_cell.angle_beta   90.00
_cell.angle_gamma   90.00
#
_symmetry.space_group_name_H-M   'P 1'
#
loop_
_entity.id
_entity.type
_entity.pdbx_description
1 polymer ?
#
loop_
_entity_poly.entity_id
_entity_poly.type
_entity_poly.pdbx_seq_one_letter_code
_entity_poly.pdbx_strand_id
1 'polypeptide(L)'
;AMESAAIAAADQLGQASLTVQGVVTLGVPELFGTLILTPLLAKLLKEQPALSIDLLVLPSFANLANREADLGVMLDPPHSGRYVFARMASFELNLYASPCYLQQRPAILSAADLAQHDFVDYVQDRLASSELRFLEKLGFQPRRRLCCTGMMAQAQAAAAGLGLFMAPPYAIPTDGSLVPVLPGT
;
A
#
# COMPACT_ATOMS: atom_id res chain seq x y z
N ALA A 1 19.42 46.01 -12.60
CA ALA A 1 18.47 45.98 -13.74
C ALA A 1 18.07 44.55 -14.14
N MET A 2 19.02 43.59 -14.25
CA MET A 2 18.68 42.19 -14.58
C MET A 2 17.98 41.45 -13.42
N GLU A 3 18.36 41.73 -12.20
CA GLU A 3 17.75 41.11 -10.99
C GLU A 3 16.30 41.59 -10.78
N SER A 4 16.01 42.84 -11.06
CA SER A 4 14.64 43.38 -11.01
C SER A 4 13.74 42.79 -12.11
N ALA A 5 14.27 42.43 -13.26
CA ALA A 5 13.53 41.80 -14.36
C ALA A 5 13.22 40.32 -14.04
N ALA A 6 14.14 39.64 -13.36
CA ALA A 6 13.95 38.26 -12.93
C ALA A 6 12.87 38.16 -11.80
N ILE A 7 12.86 39.11 -10.86
CA ILE A 7 11.86 39.18 -9.81
C ILE A 7 10.49 39.55 -10.40
N ALA A 8 10.41 40.50 -11.32
CA ALA A 8 9.16 40.88 -11.99
C ALA A 8 8.59 39.73 -12.85
N ALA A 9 9.46 38.95 -13.50
CA ALA A 9 9.05 37.75 -14.24
C ALA A 9 8.53 36.64 -13.31
N ALA A 10 9.16 36.47 -12.15
CA ALA A 10 8.68 35.53 -11.10
C ALA A 10 7.34 35.98 -10.51
N ASP A 11 7.14 37.27 -10.28
CA ASP A 11 5.87 37.82 -9.79
C ASP A 11 4.75 37.74 -10.81
N GLN A 12 5.06 37.94 -12.10
CA GLN A 12 4.09 37.73 -13.19
C GLN A 12 3.72 36.28 -13.40
N LEU A 13 4.65 35.33 -13.17
CA LEU A 13 4.35 33.90 -13.15
C LEU A 13 3.55 33.50 -11.92
N GLY A 14 3.72 34.20 -10.79
CA GLY A 14 2.96 33.98 -9.56
C GLY A 14 1.54 34.56 -9.59
N GLN A 15 1.25 35.55 -10.46
CA GLN A 15 -0.08 36.12 -10.67
C GLN A 15 -0.86 35.52 -11.85
N ALA A 16 -0.19 34.81 -12.75
CA ALA A 16 -0.89 33.96 -13.70
C ALA A 16 -1.64 32.92 -12.85
N SER A 17 -2.95 32.90 -12.91
CA SER A 17 -3.79 31.83 -12.36
C SER A 17 -3.08 30.50 -12.66
N LEU A 18 -2.48 29.88 -11.64
CA LEU A 18 -1.77 28.61 -11.77
C LEU A 18 -2.82 27.57 -12.12
N THR A 19 -3.20 27.51 -13.37
CA THR A 19 -4.00 26.39 -13.86
C THR A 19 -3.13 25.17 -13.72
N VAL A 20 -3.50 24.28 -12.79
CA VAL A 20 -2.82 22.99 -12.62
C VAL A 20 -3.07 22.18 -13.86
N GLN A 21 -2.01 21.96 -14.66
CA GLN A 21 -2.09 21.28 -15.97
C GLN A 21 -0.87 20.42 -16.21
N GLY A 22 -1.01 19.43 -17.08
CA GLY A 22 0.06 18.52 -17.47
C GLY A 22 -0.17 17.10 -16.98
N VAL A 23 0.87 16.28 -17.08
CA VAL A 23 0.86 14.88 -16.66
C VAL A 23 1.75 14.73 -15.44
N VAL A 24 1.27 14.04 -14.40
CA VAL A 24 2.05 13.67 -13.21
C VAL A 24 2.02 12.16 -13.05
N THR A 25 3.19 11.56 -12.93
CA THR A 25 3.33 10.11 -12.70
C THR A 25 3.49 9.81 -11.21
N LEU A 26 2.58 8.99 -10.67
CA LEU A 26 2.56 8.58 -9.26
C LEU A 26 2.89 7.10 -9.14
N GLY A 27 3.91 6.74 -8.34
CA GLY A 27 4.22 5.36 -7.97
C GLY A 27 3.69 5.04 -6.56
N VAL A 28 2.87 3.99 -6.41
CA VAL A 28 2.19 3.72 -5.14
C VAL A 28 2.05 2.21 -4.86
N PRO A 29 1.95 1.79 -3.56
CA PRO A 29 1.61 0.43 -3.20
C PRO A 29 0.23 0.03 -3.73
N GLU A 30 0.08 -1.25 -4.13
CA GLU A 30 -1.11 -1.79 -4.78
C GLU A 30 -2.41 -1.43 -4.07
N LEU A 31 -2.56 -1.81 -2.80
CA LEU A 31 -3.82 -1.57 -2.07
C LEU A 31 -4.08 -0.10 -1.78
N PHE A 32 -3.04 0.63 -1.40
CA PHE A 32 -3.17 2.06 -1.15
C PHE A 32 -3.57 2.80 -2.43
N GLY A 33 -2.91 2.51 -3.54
CA GLY A 33 -3.22 3.09 -4.84
C GLY A 33 -4.65 2.79 -5.27
N THR A 34 -5.05 1.51 -5.17
CA THR A 34 -6.35 1.04 -5.66
C THR A 34 -7.51 1.51 -4.77
N LEU A 35 -7.40 1.32 -3.45
CA LEU A 35 -8.54 1.49 -2.55
C LEU A 35 -8.65 2.90 -1.96
N ILE A 36 -7.53 3.60 -1.77
CA ILE A 36 -7.49 4.91 -1.12
C ILE A 36 -7.23 6.01 -2.14
N LEU A 37 -6.15 5.90 -2.90
CA LEU A 37 -5.71 7.02 -3.74
C LEU A 37 -6.58 7.20 -4.97
N THR A 38 -6.94 6.14 -5.67
CA THR A 38 -7.76 6.23 -6.90
C THR A 38 -9.08 6.97 -6.68
N PRO A 39 -9.88 6.71 -5.64
CA PRO A 39 -11.09 7.50 -5.37
C PRO A 39 -10.82 8.97 -5.08
N LEU A 40 -9.69 9.30 -4.42
CA LEU A 40 -9.29 10.68 -4.15
C LEU A 40 -8.84 11.40 -5.42
N LEU A 41 -8.05 10.72 -6.26
CA LEU A 41 -7.62 11.25 -7.56
C LEU A 41 -8.81 11.51 -8.49
N ALA A 42 -9.83 10.65 -8.47
CA ALA A 42 -11.05 10.88 -9.25
C ALA A 42 -11.79 12.17 -8.86
N LYS A 43 -11.72 12.59 -7.58
CA LYS A 43 -12.25 13.89 -7.13
C LYS A 43 -11.38 15.02 -7.61
N LEU A 44 -10.06 14.92 -7.40
CA LEU A 44 -9.09 15.93 -7.83
C LEU A 44 -9.18 16.21 -9.33
N LEU A 45 -9.23 15.17 -10.18
CA LEU A 45 -9.27 15.32 -11.62
C LEU A 45 -10.57 15.96 -12.15
N LYS A 46 -11.67 15.84 -11.38
CA LYS A 46 -12.92 16.59 -11.70
C LYS A 46 -12.77 18.08 -11.43
N GLU A 47 -11.97 18.46 -10.42
CA GLU A 47 -11.71 19.84 -10.05
C GLU A 47 -10.60 20.46 -10.91
N GLN A 48 -9.72 19.63 -11.48
CA GLN A 48 -8.54 20.05 -12.27
C GLN A 48 -8.57 19.39 -13.65
N PRO A 49 -9.43 19.84 -14.58
CA PRO A 49 -9.66 19.13 -15.86
C PRO A 49 -8.46 19.16 -16.81
N ALA A 50 -7.49 20.04 -16.60
CA ALA A 50 -6.26 20.11 -17.39
C ALA A 50 -5.11 19.26 -16.82
N LEU A 51 -5.31 18.60 -15.66
CA LEU A 51 -4.37 17.66 -15.05
C LEU A 51 -4.66 16.24 -15.52
N SER A 52 -3.60 15.51 -15.84
CA SER A 52 -3.63 14.06 -16.07
C SER A 52 -2.70 13.35 -15.08
N ILE A 53 -3.05 12.16 -14.65
CA ILE A 53 -2.25 11.39 -13.71
C ILE A 53 -2.03 9.98 -14.26
N ASP A 54 -0.76 9.60 -14.38
CA ASP A 54 -0.34 8.23 -14.64
C ASP A 54 -0.08 7.54 -13.28
N LEU A 55 -0.98 6.64 -12.90
CA LEU A 55 -0.89 5.93 -11.63
C LEU A 55 -0.20 4.57 -11.81
N LEU A 56 1.04 4.47 -11.35
CA LEU A 56 1.82 3.24 -11.35
C LEU A 56 1.54 2.47 -10.05
N VAL A 57 0.70 1.47 -10.14
CA VAL A 57 0.38 0.58 -9.02
C VAL A 57 1.38 -0.58 -9.05
N LEU A 58 2.34 -0.54 -8.14
CA LEU A 58 3.48 -1.46 -8.14
C LEU A 58 3.44 -2.38 -6.92
N PRO A 59 3.65 -3.69 -7.09
CA PRO A 59 3.82 -4.60 -5.95
C PRO A 59 5.15 -4.35 -5.22
N SER A 60 6.08 -3.65 -5.85
CA SER A 60 7.43 -3.43 -5.35
C SER A 60 8.01 -2.09 -5.84
N PHE A 61 8.61 -1.32 -4.92
CA PHE A 61 9.14 0.02 -5.16
C PHE A 61 10.60 0.08 -5.64
N ALA A 62 11.19 -1.02 -6.02
CA ALA A 62 12.58 -1.04 -6.48
C ALA A 62 12.89 -0.07 -7.65
N ASN A 63 11.84 0.42 -8.33
CA ASN A 63 11.98 1.19 -9.57
C ASN A 63 11.78 2.70 -9.45
N LEU A 64 11.38 3.25 -8.30
CA LEU A 64 11.33 4.72 -8.12
C LEU A 64 12.70 5.38 -8.25
N ALA A 65 13.77 4.63 -7.93
CA ALA A 65 15.15 5.07 -8.13
C ALA A 65 15.51 5.37 -9.60
N ASN A 66 14.78 4.81 -10.56
CA ASN A 66 15.03 4.94 -11.99
C ASN A 66 14.29 6.13 -12.65
N ARG A 67 13.72 7.05 -11.88
CA ARG A 67 12.94 8.21 -12.39
C ARG A 67 11.68 7.80 -13.17
N GLU A 68 11.06 6.70 -12.82
CA GLU A 68 9.83 6.23 -13.46
C GLU A 68 8.58 6.96 -12.93
N ALA A 69 8.70 7.70 -11.81
CA ALA A 69 7.61 8.49 -11.25
C ALA A 69 8.10 9.85 -10.72
N ASP A 70 7.25 10.88 -10.83
CA ASP A 70 7.49 12.20 -10.28
C ASP A 70 7.30 12.23 -8.76
N LEU A 71 6.33 11.47 -8.27
CA LEU A 71 6.01 11.29 -6.85
C LEU A 71 5.86 9.82 -6.51
N GLY A 72 6.23 9.45 -5.28
CA GLY A 72 6.10 8.09 -4.81
C GLY A 72 5.55 8.01 -3.38
N VAL A 73 4.69 7.03 -3.14
CA VAL A 73 4.30 6.60 -1.79
C VAL A 73 5.01 5.30 -1.50
N MET A 74 5.68 5.21 -0.35
CA MET A 74 6.53 4.07 0.01
C MET A 74 6.25 3.64 1.45
N LEU A 75 6.50 2.38 1.76
CA LEU A 75 6.44 1.88 3.15
C LEU A 75 7.66 2.31 3.93
N ASP A 76 8.84 2.22 3.30
CA ASP A 76 10.12 2.61 3.89
C ASP A 76 10.72 3.80 3.14
N PRO A 77 11.42 4.71 3.82
CA PRO A 77 12.16 5.76 3.14
C PRO A 77 13.27 5.15 2.25
N PRO A 78 13.59 5.78 1.12
CA PRO A 78 14.65 5.30 0.25
C PRO A 78 16.02 5.38 0.96
N HIS A 79 16.81 4.30 0.87
CA HIS A 79 18.13 4.23 1.52
C HIS A 79 19.21 5.08 0.83
N SER A 80 18.99 5.51 -0.41
CA SER A 80 19.94 6.28 -1.22
C SER A 80 19.24 7.15 -2.24
N GLY A 81 19.92 8.22 -2.71
CA GLY A 81 19.39 9.17 -3.67
C GLY A 81 19.07 10.53 -3.05
N ARG A 82 18.80 11.52 -3.91
CA ARG A 82 18.39 12.87 -3.49
C ARG A 82 16.88 12.97 -3.58
N TYR A 83 16.19 12.56 -2.53
CA TYR A 83 14.73 12.62 -2.42
C TYR A 83 14.32 13.58 -1.32
N VAL A 84 13.23 14.30 -1.54
CA VAL A 84 12.50 14.99 -0.49
C VAL A 84 11.38 14.05 -0.06
N PHE A 85 11.34 13.68 1.21
CA PHE A 85 10.31 12.80 1.72
C PHE A 85 9.70 13.34 3.01
N ALA A 86 8.44 13.02 3.22
CA ALA A 86 7.70 13.32 4.44
C ALA A 86 6.87 12.11 4.85
N ARG A 87 6.72 11.90 6.15
CA ARG A 87 5.82 10.86 6.66
C ARG A 87 4.38 11.29 6.43
N MET A 88 3.62 10.50 5.68
CA MET A 88 2.24 10.79 5.33
C MET A 88 1.25 10.21 6.35
N ALA A 89 1.43 8.95 6.73
CA ALA A 89 0.57 8.24 7.66
C ALA A 89 1.31 7.05 8.31
N SER A 90 0.67 6.45 9.29
CA SER A 90 1.02 5.14 9.82
C SER A 90 -0.25 4.29 9.89
N PHE A 91 -0.09 2.99 9.70
CA PHE A 91 -1.17 2.03 9.85
C PHE A 91 -0.63 0.78 10.55
N GLU A 92 -1.54 0.05 11.16
CA GLU A 92 -1.24 -1.24 11.78
C GLU A 92 -1.67 -2.36 10.83
N LEU A 93 -0.98 -3.49 10.90
CA LEU A 93 -1.37 -4.70 10.22
C LEU A 93 -2.09 -5.59 11.23
N ASN A 94 -3.26 -6.09 10.85
CA ASN A 94 -4.03 -7.04 11.62
C ASN A 94 -4.15 -8.37 10.87
N LEU A 95 -4.41 -9.42 11.62
CA LEU A 95 -4.63 -10.75 11.07
C LEU A 95 -6.12 -10.96 10.76
N TYR A 96 -6.39 -11.53 9.60
CA TYR A 96 -7.75 -11.79 9.12
C TYR A 96 -7.88 -13.21 8.58
N ALA A 97 -9.10 -13.74 8.62
CA ALA A 97 -9.49 -14.98 7.98
C ALA A 97 -10.94 -14.94 7.54
N SER A 98 -11.35 -15.81 6.63
CA SER A 98 -12.75 -15.98 6.33
C SER A 98 -13.47 -16.75 7.44
N PRO A 99 -14.76 -16.45 7.72
CA PRO A 99 -15.57 -17.22 8.66
C PRO A 99 -15.59 -18.72 8.34
N CYS A 100 -15.62 -19.07 7.06
CA CYS A 100 -15.60 -20.46 6.60
C CYS A 100 -14.31 -21.19 7.02
N TYR A 101 -13.15 -20.54 6.90
CA TYR A 101 -11.89 -21.10 7.35
C TYR A 101 -11.88 -21.33 8.85
N LEU A 102 -12.32 -20.35 9.64
CA LEU A 102 -12.34 -20.42 11.10
C LEU A 102 -13.27 -21.51 11.63
N GLN A 103 -14.42 -21.74 10.96
CA GLN A 103 -15.36 -22.82 11.35
C GLN A 103 -14.80 -24.23 11.14
N GLN A 104 -13.83 -24.40 10.26
CA GLN A 104 -13.25 -25.71 9.91
C GLN A 104 -11.90 -26.00 10.60
N ARG A 105 -11.45 -25.09 11.46
CA ARG A 105 -10.14 -25.14 12.09
C ARG A 105 -10.24 -25.00 13.62
N PRO A 106 -9.21 -25.41 14.37
CA PRO A 106 -9.16 -25.14 15.80
C PRO A 106 -9.37 -23.67 16.13
N ALA A 107 -9.96 -23.37 17.29
CA ALA A 107 -10.17 -22.01 17.73
C ALA A 107 -8.82 -21.29 17.97
N ILE A 108 -8.73 -20.03 17.58
CA ILE A 108 -7.57 -19.17 17.82
C ILE A 108 -7.91 -18.28 19.01
N LEU A 109 -7.36 -18.61 20.18
CA LEU A 109 -7.56 -17.88 21.43
C LEU A 109 -6.32 -17.08 21.85
N SER A 110 -5.16 -17.45 21.31
CA SER A 110 -3.87 -16.83 21.60
C SER A 110 -2.95 -16.87 20.39
N ALA A 111 -1.85 -16.11 20.44
CA ALA A 111 -0.83 -16.14 19.40
C ALA A 111 -0.18 -17.52 19.21
N ALA A 112 -0.12 -18.34 20.26
CA ALA A 112 0.42 -19.70 20.17
C ALA A 112 -0.42 -20.64 19.28
N ASP A 113 -1.74 -20.41 19.21
CA ASP A 113 -2.66 -21.23 18.42
C ASP A 113 -2.43 -21.03 16.91
N LEU A 114 -1.86 -19.88 16.51
CA LEU A 114 -1.53 -19.54 15.12
C LEU A 114 -0.59 -20.57 14.46
N ALA A 115 0.23 -21.27 15.27
CA ALA A 115 1.14 -22.30 14.76
C ALA A 115 0.40 -23.51 14.13
N GLN A 116 -0.88 -23.70 14.42
CA GLN A 116 -1.72 -24.78 13.89
C GLN A 116 -2.48 -24.36 12.62
N HIS A 117 -2.28 -23.13 12.15
CA HIS A 117 -3.02 -22.57 11.05
C HIS A 117 -2.19 -22.38 9.79
N ASP A 118 -2.88 -22.39 8.65
CA ASP A 118 -2.32 -22.09 7.35
C ASP A 118 -2.30 -20.59 7.11
N PHE A 119 -1.32 -20.10 6.36
CA PHE A 119 -1.16 -18.70 6.02
C PHE A 119 -1.12 -18.47 4.52
N VAL A 120 -1.67 -17.34 4.12
CA VAL A 120 -1.46 -16.72 2.80
C VAL A 120 -0.47 -15.59 3.00
N ASP A 121 0.62 -15.58 2.23
CA ASP A 121 1.78 -14.71 2.47
C ASP A 121 2.36 -14.16 1.17
N TYR A 122 3.38 -13.35 1.30
CA TYR A 122 4.20 -12.88 0.19
C TYR A 122 5.21 -13.93 -0.27
N VAL A 123 5.57 -13.84 -1.56
CA VAL A 123 6.77 -14.50 -2.10
C VAL A 123 7.99 -13.75 -1.56
N GLN A 124 8.68 -14.34 -0.58
CA GLN A 124 9.71 -13.68 0.24
C GLN A 124 10.86 -13.09 -0.60
N ASP A 125 11.31 -13.81 -1.63
CA ASP A 125 12.41 -13.37 -2.51
C ASP A 125 12.03 -12.21 -3.45
N ARG A 126 10.75 -11.82 -3.46
CA ARG A 126 10.22 -10.74 -4.29
C ARG A 126 9.72 -9.54 -3.48
N LEU A 127 9.92 -9.56 -2.14
CA LEU A 127 9.53 -8.46 -1.28
C LEU A 127 10.44 -7.25 -1.48
N ALA A 128 9.82 -6.10 -1.68
CA ALA A 128 10.50 -4.82 -1.80
C ALA A 128 10.88 -4.19 -0.46
N SER A 129 10.13 -4.54 0.59
CA SER A 129 10.28 -3.99 1.93
C SER A 129 10.40 -5.11 2.95
N SER A 130 11.36 -4.97 3.87
CA SER A 130 11.51 -5.87 5.01
C SER A 130 10.32 -5.78 5.97
N GLU A 131 9.60 -4.65 5.98
CA GLU A 131 8.41 -4.45 6.82
C GLU A 131 7.28 -5.40 6.46
N LEU A 132 7.25 -5.93 5.25
CA LEU A 132 6.28 -6.93 4.81
C LEU A 132 6.62 -8.37 5.25
N ARG A 133 7.76 -8.60 5.94
CA ARG A 133 8.16 -9.91 6.51
C ARG A 133 7.58 -10.15 7.90
N PHE A 134 6.31 -9.82 8.09
CA PHE A 134 5.68 -9.89 9.41
C PHE A 134 5.53 -11.30 9.96
N LEU A 135 5.38 -12.33 9.10
CA LEU A 135 5.29 -13.72 9.58
C LEU A 135 6.59 -14.21 10.22
N GLU A 136 7.74 -13.63 9.89
CA GLU A 136 9.02 -13.95 10.54
C GLU A 136 9.05 -13.52 12.02
N LYS A 137 8.21 -12.53 12.39
CA LYS A 137 8.10 -11.99 13.75
C LYS A 137 7.23 -12.85 14.68
N LEU A 138 6.54 -13.87 14.15
CA LEU A 138 5.61 -14.70 14.94
C LEU A 138 6.30 -15.69 15.89
N GLY A 139 7.61 -15.89 15.78
CA GLY A 139 8.37 -16.80 16.67
C GLY A 139 8.19 -18.30 16.37
N PHE A 140 7.50 -18.65 15.31
CA PHE A 140 7.36 -20.01 14.80
C PHE A 140 7.42 -20.02 13.25
N GLN A 141 7.57 -21.20 12.65
CA GLN A 141 7.57 -21.36 11.18
C GLN A 141 6.14 -21.54 10.68
N PRO A 142 5.51 -20.49 10.09
CA PRO A 142 4.15 -20.60 9.60
C PRO A 142 4.06 -21.50 8.36
N ARG A 143 2.99 -22.28 8.28
CA ARG A 143 2.70 -23.09 7.08
C ARG A 143 2.07 -22.20 6.01
N ARG A 144 2.88 -21.76 5.05
CA ARG A 144 2.42 -20.94 3.93
C ARG A 144 1.80 -21.82 2.84
N ARG A 145 0.50 -21.65 2.60
CA ARG A 145 -0.26 -22.43 1.63
C ARG A 145 -0.25 -21.81 0.24
N LEU A 146 -0.26 -20.49 0.21
CA LEU A 146 -0.17 -19.70 -1.01
C LEU A 146 0.72 -18.51 -0.75
N CYS A 147 1.63 -18.22 -1.69
CA CYS A 147 2.43 -17.02 -1.65
C CYS A 147 2.18 -16.23 -2.94
N CYS A 148 1.91 -14.92 -2.79
CA CYS A 148 1.61 -14.02 -3.90
C CYS A 148 2.53 -12.80 -3.82
N THR A 149 2.73 -12.11 -4.93
CA THR A 149 3.46 -10.83 -4.95
C THR A 149 2.55 -9.64 -4.64
N GLY A 150 1.24 -9.76 -4.86
CA GLY A 150 0.25 -8.71 -4.62
C GLY A 150 -0.72 -9.07 -3.49
N MET A 151 -1.07 -8.08 -2.69
CA MET A 151 -1.94 -8.25 -1.52
C MET A 151 -3.41 -8.50 -1.89
N MET A 152 -3.85 -8.04 -3.06
CA MET A 152 -5.21 -8.35 -3.56
C MET A 152 -5.40 -9.85 -3.78
N ALA A 153 -4.41 -10.53 -4.35
CA ALA A 153 -4.46 -11.99 -4.53
C ALA A 153 -4.47 -12.72 -3.18
N GLN A 154 -3.71 -12.23 -2.20
CA GLN A 154 -3.71 -12.78 -0.83
C GLN A 154 -5.09 -12.63 -0.18
N ALA A 155 -5.71 -11.45 -0.27
CA ALA A 155 -7.02 -11.18 0.28
C ALA A 155 -8.10 -12.11 -0.32
N GLN A 156 -8.09 -12.31 -1.64
CA GLN A 156 -9.01 -13.22 -2.32
C GLN A 156 -8.80 -14.67 -1.88
N ALA A 157 -7.58 -15.13 -1.73
CA ALA A 157 -7.27 -16.47 -1.26
C ALA A 157 -7.72 -16.69 0.20
N ALA A 158 -7.52 -15.70 1.07
CA ALA A 158 -7.98 -15.75 2.44
C ALA A 158 -9.51 -15.75 2.54
N ALA A 159 -10.20 -14.91 1.75
CA ALA A 159 -11.66 -14.88 1.65
C ALA A 159 -12.23 -16.22 1.15
N ALA A 160 -11.52 -16.89 0.23
CA ALA A 160 -11.85 -18.23 -0.25
C ALA A 160 -11.57 -19.36 0.79
N GLY A 161 -11.10 -19.03 1.99
CA GLY A 161 -10.89 -20.00 3.06
C GLY A 161 -9.55 -20.73 3.04
N LEU A 162 -8.52 -20.19 2.38
CA LEU A 162 -7.25 -20.87 2.26
C LEU A 162 -6.38 -20.76 3.52
N GLY A 163 -6.51 -19.68 4.31
CA GLY A 163 -5.72 -19.48 5.51
C GLY A 163 -5.85 -18.07 6.09
N LEU A 164 -4.99 -17.80 7.06
CA LEU A 164 -4.83 -16.50 7.69
C LEU A 164 -4.07 -15.55 6.77
N PHE A 165 -4.38 -14.25 6.85
CA PHE A 165 -3.84 -13.21 6.00
C PHE A 165 -3.62 -11.94 6.81
N MET A 166 -2.47 -11.28 6.63
CA MET A 166 -2.19 -10.00 7.28
C MET A 166 -2.41 -8.82 6.34
N ALA A 167 -3.16 -7.83 6.83
CA ALA A 167 -3.47 -6.64 6.04
C ALA A 167 -3.74 -5.43 6.93
N PRO A 168 -3.63 -4.20 6.39
CA PRO A 168 -4.17 -3.03 7.04
C PRO A 168 -5.71 -3.06 7.01
N PRO A 169 -6.38 -2.48 8.03
CA PRO A 169 -7.84 -2.50 8.12
C PRO A 169 -8.58 -1.94 6.90
N TYR A 170 -8.01 -0.92 6.26
CA TYR A 170 -8.62 -0.30 5.07
C TYR A 170 -8.67 -1.23 3.84
N ALA A 171 -7.91 -2.33 3.87
CA ALA A 171 -7.86 -3.31 2.79
C ALA A 171 -8.93 -4.39 2.91
N ILE A 172 -9.66 -4.43 4.02
CA ILE A 172 -10.64 -5.48 4.31
C ILE A 172 -12.02 -5.07 3.79
N PRO A 173 -12.65 -5.91 2.96
CA PRO A 173 -14.01 -5.68 2.51
C PRO A 173 -15.00 -5.60 3.69
N THR A 174 -16.02 -4.77 3.57
CA THR A 174 -17.07 -4.60 4.59
C THR A 174 -18.18 -5.62 4.48
N ASP A 175 -18.09 -6.56 3.54
CA ASP A 175 -19.08 -7.60 3.25
C ASP A 175 -19.02 -8.81 4.21
N GLY A 176 -18.09 -8.81 5.16
CA GLY A 176 -17.91 -9.91 6.11
C GLY A 176 -17.18 -11.13 5.55
N SER A 177 -16.64 -11.06 4.33
CA SER A 177 -15.84 -12.13 3.73
C SER A 177 -14.54 -12.41 4.49
N LEU A 178 -14.03 -11.41 5.20
CA LEU A 178 -12.87 -11.47 6.09
C LEU A 178 -13.22 -10.86 7.44
N VAL A 179 -12.86 -11.54 8.51
CA VAL A 179 -13.06 -11.10 9.90
C VAL A 179 -11.72 -11.04 10.63
N PRO A 180 -11.54 -10.12 11.61
CA PRO A 180 -10.30 -10.02 12.37
C PRO A 180 -10.10 -11.25 13.25
N VAL A 181 -8.84 -11.66 13.38
CA VAL A 181 -8.38 -12.74 14.25
C VAL A 181 -7.47 -12.13 15.31
N LEU A 182 -7.70 -12.43 16.59
CA LEU A 182 -6.97 -11.86 17.73
C LEU A 182 -6.92 -10.32 17.70
N PRO A 183 -8.03 -9.61 17.67
CA PRO A 183 -8.03 -8.16 17.63
C PRO A 183 -7.37 -7.57 18.89
N GLY A 184 -6.40 -6.65 18.70
CA GLY A 184 -5.76 -5.95 19.82
C GLY A 184 -4.56 -6.66 20.46
N THR A 185 -3.98 -7.67 19.81
CA THR A 185 -2.72 -8.30 20.24
C THR A 185 -1.53 -7.82 19.46
#